data_e1ff4700dd601b4c3e59ccdca2359fbc
#
_entry.id   e1ff4700dd601b4c3e59ccdca2359fbc
#
_cell.length_a   1.000
_cell.length_b   1.000
_cell.length_c   1.000
_cell.angle_alpha   90.00
_cell.angle_beta   90.00
_cell.angle_gamma   90.00
#
_symmetry.space_group_name_H-M   'P 1'
#
loop_
_entity.id
_entity.type
_entity.pdbx_description
1 polymer ?
#
loop_
_entity_poly.entity_id
_entity_poly.type
_entity_poly.pdbx_seq_one_letter_code
_entity_poly.pdbx_strand_id
1 'polypeptide(L)'
;MKKILIAITFIVSLLSGILWLRHSRLEKRDSEARKALMEVYELETAYKAMFSHYTDNIYAIVYIQDTLVTEGGNANYLVSLDEATDSTFKATAVSVVDFDGDGQFSQWQVNETGNIIEIVED
;
A
#
# COMPACT_ATOMS: atom_id res chain seq x y z
N MET A 1 13.39 41.78 22.53
CA MET A 1 12.10 41.06 22.58
C MET A 1 11.55 40.76 21.19
N LYS A 2 11.44 41.74 20.28
CA LYS A 2 10.88 41.51 18.94
C LYS A 2 11.67 40.49 18.12
N LYS A 3 13.00 40.41 18.22
CA LYS A 3 13.85 39.46 17.47
C LYS A 3 13.67 38.05 17.93
N ILE A 4 13.42 37.80 19.22
CA ILE A 4 13.19 36.45 19.79
C ILE A 4 11.82 35.94 19.37
N LEU A 5 10.79 36.77 19.34
CA LEU A 5 9.44 36.43 18.89
C LEU A 5 9.41 36.01 17.41
N ILE A 6 10.14 36.71 16.54
CA ILE A 6 10.26 36.38 15.12
C ILE A 6 10.96 35.05 14.92
N ALA A 7 12.02 34.76 15.68
CA ALA A 7 12.74 33.48 15.60
C ALA A 7 11.87 32.31 16.03
N ILE A 8 11.08 32.43 17.10
CA ILE A 8 10.15 31.39 17.58
C ILE A 8 9.06 31.12 16.54
N THR A 9 8.49 32.16 15.95
CA THR A 9 7.46 32.01 14.89
C THR A 9 8.00 31.27 13.67
N PHE A 10 9.24 31.58 13.27
CA PHE A 10 9.90 30.96 12.15
C PHE A 10 10.17 29.43 12.38
N ILE A 11 10.62 29.08 13.59
CA ILE A 11 10.86 27.67 14.00
C ILE A 11 9.55 26.88 13.99
N VAL A 12 8.47 27.42 14.53
CA VAL A 12 7.15 26.78 14.55
C VAL A 12 6.63 26.53 13.13
N SER A 13 6.82 27.50 12.21
CA SER A 13 6.42 27.34 10.81
C SER A 13 7.20 26.24 10.10
N LEU A 14 8.50 26.10 10.35
CA LEU A 14 9.35 25.05 9.79
C LEU A 14 8.93 23.66 10.30
N LEU A 15 8.67 23.49 11.59
CA LEU A 15 8.22 22.24 12.19
C LEU A 15 6.87 21.81 11.65
N SER A 16 5.93 22.74 11.49
CA SER A 16 4.61 22.47 10.89
C SER A 16 4.73 21.98 9.44
N GLY A 17 5.62 22.59 8.64
CA GLY A 17 5.88 22.20 7.27
C GLY A 17 6.46 20.78 7.16
N ILE A 18 7.39 20.41 8.06
CA ILE A 18 8.00 19.07 8.11
C ILE A 18 6.96 18.02 8.48
N LEU A 19 6.11 18.26 9.46
CA LEU A 19 5.04 17.35 9.89
C LEU A 19 4.03 17.15 8.78
N TRP A 20 3.64 18.20 8.06
CA TRP A 20 2.73 18.09 6.93
C TRP A 20 3.30 17.24 5.79
N LEU A 21 4.58 17.42 5.44
CA LEU A 21 5.25 16.61 4.42
C LEU A 21 5.31 15.12 4.79
N ARG A 22 5.58 14.78 6.05
CA ARG A 22 5.59 13.40 6.53
C ARG A 22 4.20 12.77 6.42
N HIS A 23 3.17 13.46 6.86
CA HIS A 23 1.79 12.99 6.77
C HIS A 23 1.37 12.75 5.31
N SER A 24 1.68 13.67 4.41
CA SER A 24 1.38 13.53 2.97
C SER A 24 2.06 12.31 2.34
N ARG A 25 3.31 12.00 2.72
CA ARG A 25 4.03 10.80 2.23
C ARG A 25 3.40 9.49 2.72
N LEU A 26 3.01 9.43 3.98
CA LEU A 26 2.34 8.27 4.58
C LEU A 26 1.01 7.98 3.87
N GLU A 27 0.20 9.00 3.63
CA GLU A 27 -1.06 8.87 2.90
C GLU A 27 -0.87 8.32 1.48
N LYS A 28 0.16 8.75 0.76
CA LYS A 28 0.47 8.25 -0.58
C LYS A 28 0.82 6.78 -0.58
N ARG A 29 1.59 6.31 0.39
CA ARG A 29 1.99 4.90 0.53
C ARG A 29 0.80 4.01 0.85
N ASP A 30 0.00 4.41 1.84
CA ASP A 30 -1.22 3.70 2.21
C ASP A 30 -2.21 3.65 1.05
N SER A 31 -2.36 4.73 0.31
CA SER A 31 -3.20 4.83 -0.87
C SER A 31 -2.73 3.89 -1.99
N GLU A 32 -1.43 3.76 -2.21
CA GLU A 32 -0.85 2.84 -3.20
C GLU A 32 -1.22 1.39 -2.89
N ALA A 33 -1.00 0.94 -1.65
CA ALA A 33 -1.32 -0.42 -1.22
C ALA A 33 -2.81 -0.72 -1.34
N ARG A 34 -3.65 0.17 -0.86
CA ARG A 34 -5.12 0.03 -0.92
C ARG A 34 -5.64 -0.02 -2.35
N LYS A 35 -5.14 0.83 -3.21
CA LYS A 35 -5.53 0.88 -4.62
C LYS A 35 -5.18 -0.43 -5.33
N ALA A 36 -3.97 -0.93 -5.12
CA ALA A 36 -3.50 -2.18 -5.71
C ALA A 36 -4.36 -3.37 -5.25
N LEU A 37 -4.64 -3.47 -3.96
CA LEU A 37 -5.45 -4.55 -3.40
C LEU A 37 -6.92 -4.45 -3.79
N MET A 38 -7.46 -3.25 -3.93
CA MET A 38 -8.82 -3.06 -4.43
C MET A 38 -8.96 -3.52 -5.88
N GLU A 39 -7.95 -3.24 -6.70
CA GLU A 39 -7.91 -3.75 -8.08
C GLU A 39 -7.89 -5.27 -8.11
N VAL A 40 -7.07 -5.91 -7.29
CA VAL A 40 -7.03 -7.38 -7.18
C VAL A 40 -8.39 -7.94 -6.73
N TYR A 41 -9.02 -7.32 -5.74
CA TYR A 41 -10.34 -7.71 -5.28
C TYR A 41 -11.39 -7.66 -6.41
N GLU A 42 -11.40 -6.58 -7.19
CA GLU A 42 -12.32 -6.43 -8.32
C GLU A 42 -12.07 -7.48 -9.40
N LEU A 43 -10.79 -7.74 -9.71
CA LEU A 43 -10.40 -8.73 -10.71
C LEU A 43 -10.74 -10.16 -10.25
N GLU A 44 -10.51 -10.50 -8.99
CA GLU A 44 -10.87 -11.80 -8.41
C GLU A 44 -12.39 -11.99 -8.36
N THR A 45 -13.12 -10.94 -8.02
CA THR A 45 -14.60 -10.97 -8.04
C THR A 45 -15.15 -11.25 -9.44
N ALA A 46 -14.57 -10.61 -10.46
CA ALA A 46 -14.94 -10.86 -11.85
C ALA A 46 -14.57 -12.27 -12.29
N TYR A 47 -13.40 -12.77 -11.91
CA TYR A 47 -12.96 -14.14 -12.19
C TYR A 47 -13.91 -15.18 -11.59
N LYS A 48 -14.27 -15.01 -10.31
CA LYS A 48 -15.25 -15.87 -9.62
C LYS A 48 -16.61 -15.89 -10.33
N ALA A 49 -17.08 -14.72 -10.80
CA ALA A 49 -18.33 -14.65 -11.53
C ALA A 49 -18.31 -15.45 -12.84
N MET A 50 -17.16 -15.52 -13.49
CA MET A 50 -16.98 -16.26 -14.75
C MET A 50 -16.71 -17.75 -14.57
N PHE A 51 -15.95 -18.12 -13.55
CA PHE A 51 -15.39 -19.48 -13.40
C PHE A 51 -15.88 -20.23 -12.15
N SER A 52 -16.70 -19.59 -11.32
CA SER A 52 -17.29 -20.16 -10.09
C SER A 52 -16.30 -20.49 -8.97
N HIS A 53 -15.07 -20.02 -9.07
CA HIS A 53 -14.04 -20.12 -8.04
C HIS A 53 -13.07 -18.96 -8.14
N TYR A 54 -12.32 -18.69 -7.07
CA TYR A 54 -11.19 -17.76 -7.08
C TYR A 54 -9.94 -18.41 -7.61
N THR A 55 -8.92 -17.63 -7.94
CA THR A 55 -7.63 -18.14 -8.43
C THR A 55 -6.48 -17.58 -7.59
N ASP A 56 -5.44 -18.40 -7.38
CA ASP A 56 -4.16 -17.98 -6.81
C ASP A 56 -3.13 -17.58 -7.88
N ASN A 57 -3.53 -17.64 -9.14
CA ASN A 57 -2.67 -17.24 -10.26
C ASN A 57 -2.94 -15.79 -10.65
N ILE A 58 -2.01 -14.90 -10.28
CA ILE A 58 -2.14 -13.48 -10.54
C ILE A 58 -2.21 -13.12 -12.02
N TYR A 59 -1.65 -13.98 -12.88
CA TYR A 59 -1.73 -13.81 -14.34
C TYR A 59 -3.12 -14.15 -14.87
N ALA A 60 -3.84 -15.05 -14.23
CA ALA A 60 -5.19 -15.45 -14.63
C ALA A 60 -6.20 -14.32 -14.48
N ILE A 61 -6.01 -13.45 -13.49
CA ILE A 61 -6.85 -12.24 -13.30
C ILE A 61 -6.35 -11.04 -14.11
N VAL A 62 -5.25 -11.19 -14.84
CA VAL A 62 -4.64 -10.13 -15.67
C VAL A 62 -4.25 -8.89 -14.83
N TYR A 63 -3.79 -9.09 -13.61
CA TYR A 63 -3.20 -8.02 -12.81
C TYR A 63 -1.81 -7.68 -13.34
N ILE A 64 -1.55 -6.40 -13.57
CA ILE A 64 -0.26 -5.91 -14.04
C ILE A 64 0.43 -5.17 -12.91
N GLN A 65 1.52 -5.76 -12.41
CA GLN A 65 2.37 -5.15 -11.40
C GLN A 65 3.17 -4.01 -12.01
N ASP A 66 3.03 -2.81 -11.46
CA ASP A 66 3.88 -1.68 -11.85
C ASP A 66 5.33 -1.96 -11.47
N THR A 67 6.26 -1.42 -12.25
CA THR A 67 7.69 -1.60 -12.01
C THR A 67 8.09 -1.06 -10.65
N LEU A 68 8.72 -1.91 -9.84
CA LEU A 68 9.12 -1.58 -8.48
C LEU A 68 10.27 -0.56 -8.45
N VAL A 69 10.33 0.23 -7.38
CA VAL A 69 11.42 1.20 -7.16
C VAL A 69 12.80 0.51 -7.12
N THR A 70 12.86 -0.73 -6.68
CA THR A 70 14.09 -1.55 -6.67
C THR A 70 14.53 -1.96 -8.07
N GLU A 71 13.67 -1.83 -9.06
CA GLU A 71 13.89 -2.19 -10.46
C GLU A 71 13.87 -0.96 -11.40
N GLY A 72 13.97 0.23 -10.83
CA GLY A 72 13.99 1.49 -11.59
C GLY A 72 12.62 2.10 -11.86
N GLY A 73 11.56 1.56 -11.28
CA GLY A 73 10.18 2.09 -11.38
C GLY A 73 9.78 2.96 -10.21
N ASN A 74 8.48 3.10 -10.01
CA ASN A 74 7.89 3.96 -8.98
C ASN A 74 7.04 3.20 -7.95
N ALA A 75 6.75 1.93 -8.16
CA ALA A 75 5.93 1.14 -7.25
C ALA A 75 6.71 0.74 -6.00
N ASN A 76 6.11 0.91 -4.83
CA ASN A 76 6.69 0.54 -3.55
C ASN A 76 6.20 -0.81 -3.04
N TYR A 77 5.10 -1.33 -3.57
CA TYR A 77 4.46 -2.55 -3.09
C TYR A 77 4.45 -3.63 -4.15
N LEU A 78 4.89 -4.82 -3.75
CA LEU A 78 4.75 -6.04 -4.55
C LEU A 78 3.46 -6.74 -4.14
N VAL A 79 2.61 -7.03 -5.10
CA VAL A 79 1.32 -7.69 -4.89
C VAL A 79 1.45 -9.17 -5.22
N SER A 80 0.89 -10.01 -4.36
CA SER A 80 0.84 -11.46 -4.58
C SER A 80 -0.54 -12.02 -4.22
N LEU A 81 -0.92 -13.09 -4.89
CA LEU A 81 -2.05 -13.93 -4.49
C LEU A 81 -1.50 -15.11 -3.69
N ASP A 82 -1.88 -15.19 -2.41
CA ASP A 82 -1.28 -16.15 -1.48
C ASP A 82 -2.03 -17.48 -1.46
N GLU A 83 -3.37 -17.41 -1.52
CA GLU A 83 -4.22 -18.59 -1.54
C GLU A 83 -5.57 -18.30 -2.19
N ALA A 84 -6.20 -19.33 -2.73
CA ALA A 84 -7.54 -19.26 -3.28
C ALA A 84 -8.26 -20.60 -3.18
N THR A 85 -9.57 -20.53 -2.95
CA THR A 85 -10.48 -21.67 -2.95
C THR A 85 -11.72 -21.31 -3.78
N ASP A 86 -12.73 -22.18 -3.78
CA ASP A 86 -14.00 -21.89 -4.45
C ASP A 86 -14.73 -20.68 -3.84
N SER A 87 -14.52 -20.42 -2.56
CA SER A 87 -15.26 -19.40 -1.80
C SER A 87 -14.41 -18.32 -1.14
N THR A 88 -13.08 -18.45 -1.15
CA THR A 88 -12.16 -17.54 -0.46
C THR A 88 -10.94 -17.22 -1.30
N PHE A 89 -10.33 -16.07 -1.06
CA PHE A 89 -8.97 -15.78 -1.53
C PHE A 89 -8.27 -14.83 -0.55
N LYS A 90 -6.96 -14.78 -0.66
CA LYS A 90 -6.13 -13.83 0.07
C LYS A 90 -5.05 -13.26 -0.84
N ALA A 91 -4.97 -11.94 -0.89
CA ALA A 91 -3.91 -11.21 -1.59
C ALA A 91 -3.19 -10.29 -0.63
N THR A 92 -1.90 -10.10 -0.85
CA THR A 92 -1.02 -9.30 0.00
C THR A 92 -0.25 -8.29 -0.83
N ALA A 93 -0.10 -7.08 -0.31
CA ALA A 93 0.80 -6.06 -0.83
C ALA A 93 1.89 -5.82 0.21
N VAL A 94 3.13 -6.11 -0.15
CA VAL A 94 4.30 -5.96 0.73
C VAL A 94 5.20 -4.87 0.16
N SER A 95 5.58 -3.91 1.00
CA SER A 95 6.54 -2.89 0.58
C SER A 95 7.91 -3.51 0.33
N VAL A 96 8.55 -3.09 -0.77
CA VAL A 96 9.95 -3.42 -1.06
C VAL A 96 10.91 -2.40 -0.46
N VAL A 97 10.36 -1.36 0.20
CA VAL A 97 11.11 -0.29 0.86
C VAL A 97 10.83 -0.34 2.36
N ASP A 98 11.89 -0.30 3.16
CA ASP A 98 11.82 -0.10 4.60
C ASP A 98 11.77 1.41 4.85
N PHE A 99 10.56 1.95 5.07
CA PHE A 99 10.34 3.39 5.07
C PHE A 99 10.94 4.10 6.30
N ASP A 100 11.03 3.43 7.44
CA ASP A 100 11.55 3.99 8.69
C ASP A 100 12.90 3.42 9.12
N GLY A 101 13.42 2.43 8.38
CA GLY A 101 14.73 1.83 8.62
C GLY A 101 14.79 0.87 9.81
N ASP A 102 13.66 0.35 10.29
CA ASP A 102 13.58 -0.56 11.44
C ASP A 102 13.72 -2.04 11.07
N GLY A 103 13.85 -2.36 9.79
CA GLY A 103 13.94 -3.73 9.27
C GLY A 103 12.59 -4.40 9.04
N GLN A 104 11.48 -3.74 9.35
CA GLN A 104 10.13 -4.20 9.05
C GLN A 104 9.59 -3.51 7.82
N PHE A 105 8.86 -4.24 6.98
CA PHE A 105 8.26 -3.73 5.75
C PHE A 105 6.76 -3.67 5.90
N SER A 106 6.15 -2.57 5.48
CA SER A 106 4.69 -2.39 5.49
C SER A 106 4.01 -3.51 4.70
N GLN A 107 2.94 -4.07 5.26
CA GLN A 107 2.22 -5.19 4.67
C GLN A 107 0.71 -5.00 4.80
N TRP A 108 0.00 -5.14 3.69
CA TRP A 108 -1.45 -5.01 3.60
C TRP A 108 -2.07 -6.27 3.02
N GLN A 109 -3.30 -6.54 3.36
CA GLN A 109 -4.02 -7.74 2.92
C GLN A 109 -5.46 -7.42 2.53
N VAL A 110 -5.97 -8.14 1.54
CA VAL A 110 -7.38 -8.17 1.18
C VAL A 110 -7.85 -9.61 1.01
N ASN A 111 -9.11 -9.87 1.29
CA ASN A 111 -9.75 -11.15 1.08
C ASN A 111 -11.08 -10.99 0.32
N GLU A 112 -11.84 -12.07 0.22
CA GLU A 112 -13.12 -12.12 -0.50
C GLU A 112 -14.19 -11.17 0.05
N THR A 113 -14.04 -10.68 1.28
CA THR A 113 -14.96 -9.68 1.86
C THR A 113 -14.72 -8.27 1.35
N GLY A 114 -13.58 -8.04 0.68
CA GLY A 114 -13.17 -6.71 0.23
C GLY A 114 -12.57 -5.84 1.32
N ASN A 115 -12.41 -6.35 2.54
CA ASN A 115 -11.74 -5.64 3.62
C ASN A 115 -10.24 -5.58 3.37
N ILE A 116 -9.73 -4.35 3.30
CA ILE A 116 -8.28 -4.09 3.16
C ILE A 116 -7.76 -3.67 4.52
N ILE A 117 -6.84 -4.46 5.07
CA ILE A 117 -6.27 -4.23 6.40
C ILE A 117 -4.74 -4.15 6.33
N GLU A 118 -4.17 -3.32 7.18
CA GLU A 118 -2.73 -3.27 7.40
C GLU A 118 -2.34 -4.35 8.40
N ILE A 119 -1.43 -5.25 7.99
CA ILE A 119 -0.98 -6.38 8.82
C ILE A 119 0.29 -6.02 9.57
N VAL A 120 1.22 -5.33 8.90
CA VAL A 120 2.48 -4.87 9.45
C VAL A 120 2.62 -3.39 9.18
N GLU A 121 2.75 -2.60 10.23
CA GLU A 121 3.05 -1.17 10.12
C GLU A 121 4.54 -0.96 9.86
N ASP A 122 4.83 0.10 9.10
CA ASP A 122 6.21 0.54 8.89
C ASP A 122 6.40 1.96 9.39
#